data_4e6b437289336c949a5cea12cce84eb8
#
_entry.id   4e6b437289336c949a5cea12cce84eb8
#
_cell.length_a   1.000
_cell.length_b   1.000
_cell.length_c   1.000
_cell.angle_alpha   90.00
_cell.angle_beta   90.00
_cell.angle_gamma   90.00
#
_symmetry.space_group_name_H-M   'P 1'
#
loop_
_entity.id
_entity.type
_entity.pdbx_description
1 polymer ?
#
loop_
_entity_poly.entity_id
_entity_poly.type
_entity_poly.pdbx_seq_one_letter_code
_entity_poly.pdbx_strand_id
1 'polypeptide(L)'
;MEAILNPALLLFLSGILIGTIFRLILPNSISKYLGYYLLLSLGLKGGSSLQENGFINEVISALTLGVGFALLIPIIAYFYLKNLLNSDDAAALSGTYGSVSAVTFVTAISYLTTTNQNFDNYM
;
A
#
# COMPACT_ATOMS: atom_id res chain seq x y z
N MET A 1 -20.15 -5.87 10.36
CA MET A 1 -19.45 -5.55 11.63
C MET A 1 -18.09 -6.24 11.77
N GLU A 2 -17.87 -7.38 11.13
CA GLU A 2 -16.59 -8.12 11.19
C GLU A 2 -15.41 -7.41 10.52
N ALA A 3 -15.64 -6.61 9.48
CA ALA A 3 -14.59 -5.83 8.83
C ALA A 3 -13.91 -4.81 9.76
N ILE A 4 -14.66 -4.29 10.75
CA ILE A 4 -14.14 -3.31 11.73
C ILE A 4 -13.31 -4.01 12.83
N LEU A 5 -13.54 -5.30 13.06
CA LEU A 5 -12.83 -6.13 14.02
C LEU A 5 -11.55 -6.78 13.45
N ASN A 6 -11.15 -6.41 12.23
CA ASN A 6 -9.91 -6.91 11.65
C ASN A 6 -8.72 -6.46 12.53
N PRO A 7 -7.89 -7.40 13.05
CA PRO A 7 -6.77 -7.08 13.94
C PRO A 7 -5.79 -6.06 13.34
N ALA A 8 -5.58 -6.09 12.03
CA ALA A 8 -4.70 -5.14 11.36
C ALA A 8 -5.24 -3.70 11.43
N LEU A 9 -6.56 -3.55 11.23
CA LEU A 9 -7.23 -2.26 11.29
C LEU A 9 -7.27 -1.72 12.72
N LEU A 10 -7.52 -2.57 13.71
CA LEU A 10 -7.48 -2.21 15.13
C LEU A 10 -6.09 -1.78 15.56
N LEU A 11 -5.04 -2.50 15.15
CA LEU A 11 -3.64 -2.13 15.42
C LEU A 11 -3.28 -0.80 14.76
N PHE A 12 -3.74 -0.56 13.54
CA PHE A 12 -3.51 0.71 12.84
C PHE A 12 -4.16 1.89 13.57
N LEU A 13 -5.44 1.75 13.93
CA LEU A 13 -6.19 2.79 14.66
C LEU A 13 -5.59 3.03 16.06
N SER A 14 -5.23 1.97 16.77
CA SER A 14 -4.56 2.10 18.08
C SER A 14 -3.20 2.78 17.96
N GLY A 15 -2.43 2.47 16.90
CA GLY A 15 -1.16 3.13 16.61
C GLY A 15 -1.32 4.64 16.37
N ILE A 16 -2.34 5.06 15.62
CA ILE A 16 -2.65 6.48 15.42
C ILE A 16 -2.98 7.15 16.77
N LEU A 17 -3.86 6.56 17.55
CA LEU A 17 -4.27 7.11 18.85
C LEU A 17 -3.08 7.24 19.79
N ILE A 18 -2.29 6.18 19.95
CA ILE A 18 -1.11 6.16 20.81
C ILE A 18 -0.08 7.18 20.33
N GLY A 19 0.21 7.19 19.02
CA GLY A 19 1.17 8.13 18.41
C GLY A 19 0.76 9.59 18.62
N THR A 20 -0.54 9.89 18.52
CA THR A 20 -1.06 11.25 18.69
C THR A 20 -1.07 11.68 20.17
N ILE A 21 -1.52 10.81 21.08
CA ILE A 21 -1.63 11.13 22.51
C ILE A 21 -0.26 11.22 23.18
N PHE A 22 0.61 10.23 22.93
CA PHE A 22 1.93 10.16 23.57
C PHE A 22 3.05 10.85 22.77
N ARG A 23 2.75 11.41 21.59
CA ARG A 23 3.74 12.03 20.69
C ARG A 23 4.96 11.14 20.50
N LEU A 24 4.73 9.84 20.29
CA LEU A 24 5.80 8.87 20.11
C LEU A 24 6.56 9.18 18.81
N ILE A 25 7.78 9.67 18.96
CA ILE A 25 8.70 9.88 17.85
C ILE A 25 9.57 8.63 17.75
N LEU A 26 9.34 7.82 16.73
CA LEU A 26 10.20 6.67 16.46
C LEU A 26 11.56 7.15 15.95
N PRO A 27 12.67 6.60 16.46
CA PRO A 27 13.99 6.85 15.90
C PRO A 27 14.05 6.49 14.41
N ASN A 28 14.71 7.32 13.61
CA ASN A 28 14.84 7.12 12.16
C ASN A 28 15.37 5.72 11.78
N SER A 29 16.23 5.14 12.61
CA SER A 29 16.78 3.79 12.38
C SER A 29 15.69 2.72 12.43
N ILE A 30 14.76 2.82 13.37
CA ILE A 30 13.63 1.88 13.50
C ILE A 30 12.68 2.04 12.32
N SER A 31 12.34 3.27 11.94
CA SER A 31 11.47 3.56 10.80
C SER A 31 12.06 3.01 9.50
N LYS A 32 13.35 3.19 9.26
CA LYS A 32 14.06 2.64 8.10
C LYS A 32 14.06 1.10 8.11
N TYR A 33 14.36 0.49 9.26
CA TYR A 33 14.36 -0.96 9.39
C TYR A 33 12.98 -1.56 9.07
N LEU A 34 11.93 -0.99 9.64
CA LEU A 34 10.54 -1.42 9.34
C LEU A 34 10.19 -1.25 7.87
N GLY A 35 10.63 -0.15 7.24
CA GLY A 35 10.43 0.06 5.80
C GLY A 35 11.12 -1.00 4.96
N TYR A 36 12.38 -1.33 5.24
CA TYR A 36 13.10 -2.41 4.54
C TYR A 36 12.48 -3.78 4.78
N TYR A 37 12.05 -4.06 6.01
CA TYR A 37 11.36 -5.28 6.35
C TYR A 37 10.05 -5.45 5.55
N LEU A 38 9.24 -4.39 5.45
CA LEU A 38 8.00 -4.40 4.67
C LEU A 38 8.29 -4.61 3.17
N LEU A 39 9.27 -3.92 2.61
CA LEU A 39 9.66 -4.08 1.21
C LEU A 39 10.11 -5.50 0.91
N LEU A 40 10.95 -6.08 1.77
CA LEU A 40 11.42 -7.45 1.62
C LEU A 40 10.27 -8.45 1.73
N SER A 41 9.40 -8.28 2.73
CA SER A 41 8.24 -9.16 2.97
C SER A 41 7.28 -9.13 1.79
N LEU A 42 6.95 -7.95 1.27
CA LEU A 42 6.09 -7.79 0.09
C LEU A 42 6.74 -8.37 -1.18
N GLY A 43 8.04 -8.13 -1.36
CA GLY A 43 8.80 -8.68 -2.49
C GLY A 43 8.84 -10.21 -2.49
N LEU A 44 9.09 -10.84 -1.34
CA LEU A 44 9.08 -12.29 -1.20
C LEU A 44 7.68 -12.87 -1.43
N LYS A 45 6.64 -12.25 -0.85
CA LYS A 45 5.26 -12.68 -1.04
C LYS A 45 4.83 -12.54 -2.50
N GLY A 46 5.14 -11.42 -3.15
CA GLY A 46 4.86 -11.22 -4.57
C GLY A 46 5.61 -12.22 -5.45
N GLY A 47 6.90 -12.46 -5.15
CA GLY A 47 7.70 -13.44 -5.87
C GLY A 47 7.17 -14.88 -5.74
N SER A 48 6.76 -15.30 -4.54
CA SER A 48 6.16 -16.63 -4.34
C SER A 48 4.81 -16.76 -5.06
N SER A 49 3.99 -15.74 -5.03
CA SER A 49 2.71 -15.72 -5.75
C SER A 49 2.90 -15.84 -7.28
N LEU A 50 3.90 -15.14 -7.83
CA LEU A 50 4.25 -15.26 -9.24
C LEU A 50 4.79 -16.66 -9.61
N GLN A 51 5.52 -17.30 -8.69
CA GLN A 51 6.03 -18.66 -8.90
C GLN A 51 4.88 -19.68 -8.89
N GLU A 52 3.90 -19.54 -8.02
CA GLU A 52 2.76 -20.44 -7.90
C GLU A 52 1.78 -20.31 -9.07
N ASN A 53 1.46 -19.08 -9.48
CA ASN A 53 0.47 -18.81 -10.53
C ASN A 53 1.07 -18.79 -11.94
N GLY A 54 2.39 -18.67 -12.07
CA GLY A 54 3.08 -18.54 -13.34
C GLY A 54 2.86 -17.17 -14.01
N PHE A 55 3.53 -16.97 -15.14
CA PHE A 55 3.37 -15.77 -15.97
C PHE A 55 2.22 -15.95 -16.96
N ILE A 56 0.99 -16.00 -16.46
CA ILE A 56 -0.20 -16.02 -17.29
C ILE A 56 -0.48 -14.60 -17.81
N ASN A 57 -1.15 -14.48 -18.95
CA ASN A 57 -1.46 -13.18 -19.57
C ASN A 57 -2.23 -12.23 -18.62
N GLU A 58 -3.09 -12.80 -17.76
CA GLU A 58 -3.85 -12.04 -16.77
C GLU A 58 -2.92 -11.40 -15.71
N VAL A 59 -1.93 -12.16 -15.23
CA VAL A 59 -0.93 -11.66 -14.26
C VAL A 59 -0.08 -10.55 -14.89
N ILE A 60 0.36 -10.74 -16.13
CA ILE A 60 1.16 -9.76 -16.85
C ILE A 60 0.35 -8.47 -17.08
N SER A 61 -0.91 -8.60 -17.47
CA SER A 61 -1.78 -7.45 -17.68
C SER A 61 -2.06 -6.69 -16.38
N ALA A 62 -2.32 -7.40 -15.28
CA ALA A 62 -2.52 -6.80 -13.97
C ALA A 62 -1.27 -6.05 -13.47
N LEU A 63 -0.07 -6.68 -13.62
CA LEU A 63 1.20 -6.04 -13.28
C LEU A 63 1.48 -4.79 -14.13
N THR A 64 1.24 -4.88 -15.43
CA THR A 64 1.46 -3.76 -16.37
C THR A 64 0.54 -2.59 -16.01
N LEU A 65 -0.74 -2.87 -15.72
CA LEU A 65 -1.70 -1.86 -15.29
C LEU A 65 -1.32 -1.27 -13.93
N GLY A 66 -0.93 -2.11 -12.96
CA GLY A 66 -0.51 -1.68 -11.64
C GLY A 66 0.70 -0.75 -11.69
N VAL A 67 1.76 -1.13 -12.41
CA VAL A 67 2.95 -0.30 -12.61
C VAL A 67 2.60 0.97 -13.41
N GLY A 68 1.76 0.83 -14.43
CA GLY A 68 1.30 1.97 -15.22
C GLY A 68 0.59 3.02 -14.36
N PHE A 69 -0.36 2.62 -13.53
CA PHE A 69 -1.05 3.54 -12.62
C PHE A 69 -0.14 4.08 -11.52
N ALA A 70 0.76 3.27 -10.98
CA ALA A 70 1.71 3.71 -9.96
C ALA A 70 2.65 4.83 -10.46
N LEU A 71 2.94 4.87 -11.75
CA LEU A 71 3.71 5.95 -12.38
C LEU A 71 2.82 7.12 -12.83
N LEU A 72 1.68 6.82 -13.44
CA LEU A 72 0.82 7.82 -14.07
C LEU A 72 0.14 8.74 -13.03
N ILE A 73 -0.34 8.16 -11.92
CA ILE A 73 -1.02 8.92 -10.87
C ILE A 73 -0.11 9.99 -10.23
N PRO A 74 1.14 9.68 -9.79
CA PRO A 74 2.04 10.71 -9.26
C PRO A 74 2.37 11.80 -10.27
N ILE A 75 2.53 11.45 -11.54
CA ILE A 75 2.83 12.43 -12.59
C ILE A 75 1.66 13.42 -12.72
N ILE A 76 0.43 12.94 -12.83
CA ILE A 76 -0.76 13.79 -12.92
C ILE A 76 -0.90 14.64 -11.65
N ALA A 77 -0.75 14.01 -10.47
CA ALA A 77 -0.84 14.70 -9.19
C ALA A 77 0.23 15.80 -9.07
N TYR A 78 1.46 15.54 -9.51
CA TYR A 78 2.53 16.53 -9.50
C TYR A 78 2.19 17.74 -10.36
N PHE A 79 1.73 17.55 -11.59
CA PHE A 79 1.35 18.68 -12.47
C PHE A 79 0.22 19.52 -11.92
N TYR A 80 -0.69 18.90 -11.17
CA TYR A 80 -1.77 19.63 -10.49
C TYR A 80 -1.25 20.38 -9.25
N LEU A 81 -0.49 19.68 -8.40
CA LEU A 81 -0.03 20.21 -7.12
C LEU A 81 1.04 21.29 -7.25
N LYS A 82 1.89 21.26 -8.27
CA LYS A 82 2.92 22.28 -8.49
C LYS A 82 2.36 23.70 -8.71
N ASN A 83 1.07 23.81 -9.06
CA ASN A 83 0.40 25.09 -9.18
C ASN A 83 -0.10 25.65 -7.83
N LEU A 84 -0.15 24.80 -6.79
CA LEU A 84 -0.65 25.12 -5.47
C LEU A 84 0.45 25.13 -4.40
N LEU A 85 1.52 24.37 -4.62
CA LEU A 85 2.61 24.13 -3.68
C LEU A 85 3.97 24.40 -4.33
N ASN A 86 5.00 24.51 -3.49
CA ASN A 86 6.38 24.52 -3.97
C ASN A 86 6.72 23.20 -4.67
N SER A 87 7.67 23.23 -5.60
CA SER A 87 8.04 22.07 -6.42
C SER A 87 8.43 20.84 -5.58
N ASP A 88 9.16 21.05 -4.49
CA ASP A 88 9.63 19.97 -3.61
C ASP A 88 8.48 19.32 -2.81
N ASP A 89 7.59 20.15 -2.27
CA ASP A 89 6.41 19.69 -1.54
C ASP A 89 5.41 19.00 -2.48
N ALA A 90 5.24 19.53 -3.69
CA ALA A 90 4.41 18.91 -4.72
C ALA A 90 4.96 17.56 -5.14
N ALA A 91 6.28 17.40 -5.29
CA ALA A 91 6.91 16.14 -5.63
C ALA A 91 6.76 15.11 -4.51
N ALA A 92 7.01 15.50 -3.26
CA ALA A 92 6.87 14.65 -2.09
C ALA A 92 5.41 14.16 -1.94
N LEU A 93 4.45 15.06 -2.02
CA LEU A 93 3.04 14.74 -1.87
C LEU A 93 2.51 13.88 -3.01
N SER A 94 2.88 14.19 -4.27
CA SER A 94 2.46 13.40 -5.43
C SER A 94 2.97 11.97 -5.38
N GLY A 95 4.20 11.75 -4.90
CA GLY A 95 4.78 10.42 -4.73
C GLY A 95 3.98 9.51 -3.79
N THR A 96 3.29 10.09 -2.80
CA THR A 96 2.46 9.30 -1.87
C THR A 96 1.18 8.77 -2.51
N TYR A 97 0.67 9.39 -3.56
CA TYR A 97 -0.56 8.97 -4.25
C TYR A 97 -0.35 7.82 -5.24
N GLY A 98 0.89 7.53 -5.63
CA GLY A 98 1.20 6.40 -6.53
C GLY A 98 1.18 5.03 -5.86
N SER A 99 1.02 4.97 -4.56
CA SER A 99 1.13 3.74 -3.78
C SER A 99 -0.18 3.42 -3.05
N VAL A 100 -0.60 2.17 -3.12
CA VAL A 100 -1.73 1.67 -2.32
C VAL A 100 -1.23 1.30 -0.93
N SER A 101 -1.96 1.72 0.10
CA SER A 101 -1.65 1.34 1.48
C SER A 101 -1.79 -0.17 1.66
N ALA A 102 -0.77 -0.82 2.27
CA ALA A 102 -0.82 -2.23 2.62
C ALA A 102 -2.03 -2.58 3.51
N VAL A 103 -2.42 -1.67 4.40
CA VAL A 103 -3.61 -1.84 5.27
C VAL A 103 -4.88 -1.86 4.44
N THR A 104 -5.04 -0.95 3.48
CA THR A 104 -6.19 -0.91 2.57
C THR A 104 -6.29 -2.21 1.76
N PHE A 105 -5.16 -2.68 1.24
CA PHE A 105 -5.09 -3.94 0.48
C PHE A 105 -5.53 -5.15 1.32
N VAL A 106 -4.96 -5.32 2.52
CA VAL A 106 -5.33 -6.43 3.42
C VAL A 106 -6.80 -6.35 3.84
N THR A 107 -7.32 -5.15 4.08
CA THR A 107 -8.73 -4.96 4.43
C THR A 107 -9.65 -5.32 3.26
N ALA A 108 -9.28 -4.94 2.04
CA ALA A 108 -10.04 -5.28 0.84
C ALA A 108 -10.10 -6.80 0.61
N ILE A 109 -8.95 -7.50 0.73
CA ILE A 109 -8.90 -8.97 0.64
C ILE A 109 -9.78 -9.61 1.72
N SER A 110 -9.67 -9.16 2.97
CA SER A 110 -10.47 -9.68 4.07
C SER A 110 -11.98 -9.49 3.80
N TYR A 111 -12.37 -8.35 3.25
CA TYR A 111 -13.76 -8.08 2.89
C TYR A 111 -14.25 -9.01 1.78
N LEU A 112 -13.48 -9.19 0.72
CA LEU A 112 -13.82 -10.07 -0.40
C LEU A 112 -13.93 -11.54 0.06
N THR A 113 -13.04 -11.98 0.94
CA THR A 113 -13.06 -13.32 1.51
C THR A 113 -14.32 -13.55 2.37
N THR A 114 -14.72 -12.57 3.19
CA THR A 114 -15.92 -12.69 4.04
C THR A 114 -17.22 -12.65 3.24
N THR A 115 -17.22 -11.99 2.07
CA THR A 115 -18.37 -11.94 1.18
C THR A 115 -18.46 -13.12 0.20
N ASN A 116 -17.57 -14.12 0.31
CA ASN A 116 -17.46 -15.28 -0.59
C ASN A 116 -17.44 -14.88 -2.08
N GLN A 117 -16.85 -13.74 -2.40
CA GLN A 117 -16.63 -13.35 -3.79
C GLN A 117 -15.37 -14.04 -4.30
N ASN A 118 -15.49 -14.70 -5.46
CA ASN A 118 -14.31 -15.22 -6.15
C ASN A 118 -13.49 -14.03 -6.64
N PHE A 119 -12.29 -13.90 -6.15
CA PHE A 119 -11.29 -12.96 -6.66
C PHE A 119 -9.98 -13.71 -6.86
N ASP A 120 -9.31 -13.38 -7.94
CA ASP A 120 -8.01 -13.94 -8.23
C ASP A 120 -6.95 -13.18 -7.42
N ASN A 121 -6.31 -13.89 -6.52
CA ASN A 121 -5.28 -13.32 -5.64
C ASN A 121 -3.91 -13.43 -6.32
N TYR A 122 -3.70 -12.66 -7.38
CA TYR A 122 -2.43 -12.61 -8.11
C TYR A 122 -1.35 -11.75 -7.42
N MET A 123 -1.64 -11.15 -6.27
CA MET A 123 -0.72 -10.29 -5.51
C MET A 123 -0.52 -10.76 -4.08
#